data_a25939c8c1b68b88f85e0b79528da209
#
_entry.id   a25939c8c1b68b88f85e0b79528da209
#
_cell.length_a   1.000
_cell.length_b   1.000
_cell.length_c   1.000
_cell.angle_alpha   90.00
_cell.angle_beta   90.00
_cell.angle_gamma   90.00
#
_symmetry.space_group_name_H-M   'P 1'
#
loop_
_entity.id
_entity.type
_entity.pdbx_description
1 polymer ?
#
loop_
_entity_poly.entity_id
_entity_poly.type
_entity_poly.pdbx_seq_one_letter_code
_entity_poly.pdbx_strand_id
1 'polypeptide(L)'
;RLKTIVPIVSDGLDDIFHSRMIMNFQENLATLPAIDHLSGLDVCDETGSAIHHIPAAPGKLGSLKLYHALAVEFNGRLNAAAAERGLVLFAEHVADAAAHPGKHPNIDLLVRVKNENLALQLRPLAANP
;
A
#
# COMPACT_ATOMS: atom_id res chain seq x y z
N ARG A 1 -1.07 -13.86 -22.99
CA ARG A 1 -0.78 -14.18 -22.78
C ARG A 1 -0.62 -14.05 -22.57
N LEU A 2 -0.63 -14.30 -22.46
CA LEU A 2 -0.09 -14.71 -22.19
C LEU A 2 -0.24 -14.73 -21.83
N LYS A 3 -0.35 -14.47 -21.55
CA LYS A 3 -0.12 -14.93 -21.17
C LYS A 3 0.09 -15.05 -20.71
N THR A 4 0.01 -15.06 -20.74
CA THR A 4 0.52 -15.61 -20.41
C THR A 4 0.74 -15.89 -20.27
N ILE A 5 0.88 -16.05 -20.36
CA ILE A 5 1.39 -16.72 -20.30
C ILE A 5 1.38 -17.32 -20.17
N VAL A 6 1.56 -17.67 -20.23
CA VAL A 6 1.78 -18.68 -20.16
C VAL A 6 1.62 -19.29 -20.10
N PRO A 7 1.91 -19.80 -20.16
CA PRO A 7 1.78 -20.67 -19.98
C PRO A 7 1.88 -21.21 -19.75
N ILE A 8 2.39 -21.70 -19.80
CA ILE A 8 2.48 -22.46 -19.38
C ILE A 8 2.83 -23.18 -19.04
N VAL A 9 3.07 -23.60 -19.39
CA VAL A 9 3.55 -24.62 -18.95
C VAL A 9 3.40 -24.94 -17.84
N SER A 10 2.96 -25.57 -17.48
CA SER A 10 2.98 -25.77 -16.40
C SER A 10 3.33 -26.94 -15.86
N ASP A 11 4.35 -27.15 -15.73
CA ASP A 11 4.88 -28.08 -14.83
C ASP A 11 4.98 -27.40 -13.50
N GLY A 12 5.35 -28.02 -12.47
CA GLY A 12 5.40 -27.41 -11.15
C GLY A 12 6.41 -26.29 -11.02
N LEU A 13 7.24 -26.11 -12.01
CA LEU A 13 8.27 -25.08 -11.96
C LEU A 13 7.70 -23.68 -12.03
N ASP A 14 6.69 -23.47 -12.86
CA ASP A 14 6.02 -22.18 -12.96
C ASP A 14 5.34 -21.82 -11.65
N ASP A 15 4.72 -22.79 -11.00
CA ASP A 15 4.06 -22.55 -9.71
C ASP A 15 5.06 -22.16 -8.64
N ILE A 16 6.21 -22.83 -8.62
CA ILE A 16 7.25 -22.54 -7.63
C ILE A 16 7.81 -21.14 -7.87
N PHE A 17 8.09 -20.79 -9.11
CA PHE A 17 8.61 -19.48 -9.44
C PHE A 17 7.60 -18.39 -9.09
N HIS A 18 6.35 -18.61 -9.43
CA HIS A 18 5.28 -17.65 -9.15
C HIS A 18 5.12 -17.43 -7.65
N SER A 19 5.17 -18.50 -6.86
CA SER A 19 5.04 -18.40 -5.41
C SER A 19 6.17 -17.57 -4.80
N ARG A 20 7.36 -17.64 -5.34
CA ARG A 20 8.50 -16.85 -4.84
C ARG A 20 8.36 -15.38 -5.14
N MET A 21 7.57 -15.01 -6.14
CA MET A 21 7.35 -13.62 -6.51
C MET A 21 6.18 -13.00 -5.78
N ILE A 22 5.37 -13.83 -5.11
CA ILE A 22 4.25 -13.35 -4.31
C ILE A 22 4.69 -13.28 -2.86
N MET A 23 4.75 -12.07 -2.33
CA MET A 23 5.16 -11.85 -0.95
C MET A 23 3.96 -11.45 -0.12
N ASN A 24 3.92 -11.90 1.13
CA ASN A 24 2.88 -11.49 2.05
C ASN A 24 3.19 -10.09 2.59
N PHE A 25 2.25 -9.57 3.37
CA PHE A 25 2.35 -8.20 3.90
C PHE A 25 3.64 -8.01 4.72
N GLN A 26 3.95 -8.93 5.63
CA GLN A 26 5.12 -8.78 6.48
C GLN A 26 6.42 -8.83 5.68
N GLU A 27 6.47 -9.72 4.68
CA GLU A 27 7.63 -9.78 3.79
C GLU A 27 7.80 -8.48 3.00
N ASN A 28 6.68 -7.92 2.53
CA ASN A 28 6.72 -6.65 1.82
C ASN A 28 7.24 -5.54 2.72
N LEU A 29 6.74 -5.46 3.96
CA LEU A 29 7.18 -4.42 4.90
C LEU A 29 8.69 -4.48 5.13
N ALA A 30 9.26 -5.67 5.15
CA ALA A 30 10.70 -5.82 5.41
C ALA A 30 11.56 -5.20 4.32
N THR A 31 11.00 -4.98 3.12
CA THR A 31 11.73 -4.37 2.00
C THR A 31 11.58 -2.86 1.92
N LEU A 32 10.73 -2.26 2.76
CA LEU A 32 10.38 -0.85 2.65
C LEU A 32 11.25 0.03 3.54
N PRO A 33 11.33 1.34 3.23
CA PRO A 33 12.14 2.25 4.04
C PRO A 33 11.68 2.32 5.49
N ALA A 34 12.62 2.58 6.38
CA ALA A 34 12.34 2.73 7.81
C ALA A 34 11.52 4.01 8.07
N ILE A 35 10.76 4.00 9.17
CA ILE A 35 9.88 5.11 9.52
C ILE A 35 10.17 5.65 10.93
N ASP A 36 11.34 5.35 11.50
CA ASP A 36 11.68 5.77 12.87
C ASP A 36 11.64 7.29 13.03
N HIS A 37 11.81 8.01 11.93
CA HIS A 37 11.84 9.46 11.92
C HIS A 37 10.46 10.11 11.77
N LEU A 38 9.39 9.31 11.72
CA LEU A 38 8.04 9.81 11.47
C LEU A 38 7.17 9.78 12.72
N SER A 39 6.33 10.81 12.88
CA SER A 39 5.25 10.81 13.87
C SER A 39 3.94 10.33 13.26
N GLY A 40 3.86 10.30 11.95
CA GLY A 40 2.67 9.88 11.22
C GLY A 40 2.72 10.33 9.78
N LEU A 41 1.57 10.24 9.12
CA LEU A 41 1.43 10.66 7.74
C LEU A 41 0.00 11.14 7.50
N ASP A 42 -0.14 12.27 6.82
CA ASP A 42 -1.44 12.77 6.41
C ASP A 42 -1.67 12.47 4.92
N VAL A 43 -2.92 12.10 4.61
CA VAL A 43 -3.38 12.05 3.23
C VAL A 43 -4.20 13.31 3.01
N CYS A 44 -3.85 14.09 2.00
CA CYS A 44 -4.45 15.38 1.76
C CYS A 44 -5.15 15.42 0.41
N ASP A 45 -6.21 16.24 0.33
CA ASP A 45 -6.89 16.47 -0.94
C ASP A 45 -6.15 17.54 -1.77
N GLU A 46 -6.75 17.94 -2.89
CA GLU A 46 -6.11 18.88 -3.81
C GLU A 46 -5.89 20.26 -3.19
N THR A 47 -6.65 20.60 -2.15
CA THR A 47 -6.50 21.90 -1.49
C THR A 47 -5.43 21.87 -0.40
N GLY A 48 -4.87 20.69 -0.12
CA GLY A 48 -3.92 20.51 0.96
C GLY A 48 -4.55 20.17 2.29
N SER A 49 -5.87 20.00 2.33
CA SER A 49 -6.57 19.63 3.57
C SER A 49 -6.38 18.17 3.88
N ALA A 50 -6.01 17.85 5.11
CA ALA A 50 -5.85 16.47 5.55
C ALA A 50 -7.23 15.81 5.64
N ILE A 51 -7.41 14.73 4.89
CA ILE A 51 -8.67 13.98 4.88
C ILE A 51 -8.53 12.63 5.60
N HIS A 52 -7.30 12.24 5.91
CA HIS A 52 -7.02 10.98 6.60
C HIS A 52 -5.65 11.09 7.27
N HIS A 53 -5.48 10.43 8.41
CA HIS A 53 -4.23 10.48 9.18
C HIS A 53 -3.87 9.08 9.66
N ILE A 54 -2.60 8.74 9.52
CA ILE A 54 -2.06 7.47 10.02
C ILE A 54 -0.99 7.83 11.05
N PRO A 55 -1.24 7.57 12.34
CA PRO A 55 -0.25 7.90 13.38
C PRO A 55 0.83 6.84 13.50
N ALA A 56 1.98 7.24 14.03
CA ALA A 56 3.05 6.30 14.40
C ALA A 56 2.70 5.70 15.75
N ALA A 57 1.72 4.81 15.76
CA ALA A 57 1.18 4.22 16.99
C ALA A 57 1.10 2.70 16.83
N PRO A 58 1.11 1.96 17.96
CA PRO A 58 0.96 0.50 17.91
C PRO A 58 -0.28 0.11 17.11
N GLY A 59 -0.15 -0.91 16.29
CA GLY A 59 -1.22 -1.37 15.42
C GLY A 59 -1.38 -0.59 14.13
N LYS A 60 -0.68 0.55 13.97
CA LYS A 60 -0.74 1.37 12.76
C LYS A 60 0.58 1.45 12.04
N LEU A 61 1.65 0.90 12.60
CA LEU A 61 3.00 1.07 12.06
C LEU A 61 3.15 0.42 10.69
N GLY A 62 2.52 -0.73 10.46
CA GLY A 62 2.59 -1.39 9.16
C GLY A 62 2.00 -0.53 8.05
N SER A 63 0.80 0.02 8.29
CA SER A 63 0.16 0.90 7.32
C SER A 63 0.97 2.18 7.11
N LEU A 64 1.53 2.74 8.19
CA LEU A 64 2.37 3.93 8.07
C LEU A 64 3.59 3.67 7.21
N LYS A 65 4.25 2.54 7.45
CA LYS A 65 5.44 2.18 6.67
C LYS A 65 5.10 2.01 5.19
N LEU A 66 3.98 1.37 4.90
CA LEU A 66 3.55 1.15 3.54
C LEU A 66 3.19 2.47 2.85
N TYR A 67 2.41 3.32 3.49
CA TYR A 67 2.04 4.62 2.93
C TYR A 67 3.26 5.52 2.73
N HIS A 68 4.21 5.49 3.67
CA HIS A 68 5.45 6.24 3.52
C HIS A 68 6.23 5.76 2.29
N ALA A 69 6.28 4.44 2.08
CA ALA A 69 6.94 3.89 0.91
C ALA A 69 6.29 4.38 -0.38
N LEU A 70 4.96 4.48 -0.40
CA LEU A 70 4.26 5.04 -1.57
C LEU A 70 4.63 6.51 -1.77
N ALA A 71 4.75 7.28 -0.69
CA ALA A 71 5.14 8.68 -0.80
C ALA A 71 6.54 8.82 -1.40
N VAL A 72 7.46 7.94 -1.03
CA VAL A 72 8.81 7.95 -1.60
C VAL A 72 8.76 7.54 -3.07
N GLU A 73 8.07 6.44 -3.38
CA GLU A 73 8.06 5.88 -4.72
C GLU A 73 7.32 6.78 -5.72
N PHE A 74 6.25 7.43 -5.29
CA PHE A 74 5.38 8.22 -6.16
C PHE A 74 5.52 9.73 -5.93
N ASN A 75 6.60 10.13 -5.26
CA ASN A 75 6.94 11.53 -5.07
C ASN A 75 5.80 12.32 -4.39
N GLY A 76 5.22 11.71 -3.36
CA GLY A 76 4.18 12.34 -2.56
C GLY A 76 2.78 12.28 -3.16
N ARG A 77 2.59 11.57 -4.27
CA ARG A 77 1.29 11.49 -4.92
C ARG A 77 0.59 10.19 -4.58
N LEU A 78 -0.70 10.29 -4.32
CA LEU A 78 -1.55 9.11 -4.16
C LEU A 78 -2.60 9.15 -5.24
N ASN A 79 -2.28 8.56 -6.38
CA ASN A 79 -3.18 8.43 -7.52
C ASN A 79 -3.51 6.95 -7.71
N ALA A 80 -4.22 6.63 -8.80
CA ALA A 80 -4.63 5.25 -9.05
C ALA A 80 -3.44 4.29 -9.13
N ALA A 81 -2.34 4.72 -9.75
CA ALA A 81 -1.15 3.87 -9.87
C ALA A 81 -0.52 3.59 -8.50
N ALA A 82 -0.40 4.63 -7.66
CA ALA A 82 0.13 4.47 -6.31
C ALA A 82 -0.80 3.60 -5.47
N ALA A 83 -2.11 3.80 -5.60
CA ALA A 83 -3.10 2.98 -4.88
C ALA A 83 -2.98 1.52 -5.27
N GLU A 84 -2.82 1.23 -6.55
CA GLU A 84 -2.67 -0.15 -7.02
C GLU A 84 -1.41 -0.78 -6.44
N ARG A 85 -0.30 -0.03 -6.44
CA ARG A 85 0.94 -0.50 -5.83
C ARG A 85 0.75 -0.81 -4.35
N GLY A 86 0.05 0.07 -3.62
CA GLY A 86 -0.23 -0.14 -2.21
C GLY A 86 -1.08 -1.37 -1.95
N LEU A 87 -2.06 -1.63 -2.82
CA LEU A 87 -2.89 -2.83 -2.68
C LEU A 87 -2.06 -4.10 -2.88
N VAL A 88 -1.11 -4.09 -3.82
CA VAL A 88 -0.18 -5.22 -3.98
C VAL A 88 0.63 -5.42 -2.69
N LEU A 89 1.11 -4.33 -2.09
CA LEU A 89 1.93 -4.41 -0.88
C LEU A 89 1.12 -4.86 0.35
N PHE A 90 -0.17 -4.52 0.44
CA PHE A 90 -1.02 -5.00 1.54
C PHE A 90 -1.32 -6.48 1.42
N ALA A 91 -1.19 -7.04 0.21
CA ALA A 91 -1.22 -8.49 -0.05
C ALA A 91 -2.49 -9.15 0.51
N GLU A 92 -2.32 -10.12 1.42
CA GLU A 92 -3.44 -10.91 1.94
C GLU A 92 -4.50 -10.08 2.67
N HIS A 93 -4.14 -8.91 3.17
CA HIS A 93 -5.08 -8.06 3.91
C HIS A 93 -6.14 -7.44 3.01
N VAL A 94 -5.89 -7.38 1.70
CA VAL A 94 -6.85 -6.80 0.76
C VAL A 94 -8.14 -7.61 0.72
N ALA A 95 -8.02 -8.95 0.68
CA ALA A 95 -9.20 -9.81 0.69
C ALA A 95 -9.99 -9.66 1.99
N ASP A 96 -9.30 -9.54 3.13
CA ASP A 96 -9.96 -9.34 4.41
C ASP A 96 -10.66 -7.99 4.45
N ALA A 97 -10.07 -6.95 3.86
CA ALA A 97 -10.71 -5.64 3.78
C ALA A 97 -11.99 -5.71 2.94
N ALA A 98 -11.97 -6.45 1.84
CA ALA A 98 -13.15 -6.60 0.98
C ALA A 98 -14.26 -7.36 1.70
N ALA A 99 -13.90 -8.38 2.49
CA ALA A 99 -14.86 -9.17 3.24
C ALA A 99 -15.44 -8.44 4.44
N HIS A 100 -14.72 -7.45 4.98
CA HIS A 100 -15.11 -6.75 6.19
C HIS A 100 -14.96 -5.23 6.00
N PRO A 101 -15.90 -4.59 5.28
CA PRO A 101 -15.81 -3.13 5.05
C PRO A 101 -15.67 -2.36 6.36
N GLY A 102 -14.75 -1.41 6.38
CA GLY A 102 -14.47 -0.60 7.57
C GLY A 102 -13.43 -1.15 8.50
N LYS A 103 -13.08 -2.43 8.38
CA LYS A 103 -12.08 -3.04 9.26
C LYS A 103 -10.66 -2.54 8.96
N HIS A 104 -10.38 -2.25 7.68
CA HIS A 104 -9.07 -1.81 7.22
C HIS A 104 -9.19 -0.46 6.50
N PRO A 105 -9.37 0.65 7.23
CA PRO A 105 -9.62 1.94 6.58
C PRO A 105 -8.48 2.38 5.66
N ASN A 106 -7.24 1.98 5.94
CA ASN A 106 -6.11 2.35 5.09
C ASN A 106 -6.12 1.60 3.77
N ILE A 107 -6.69 0.39 3.73
CA ILE A 107 -6.89 -0.35 2.48
C ILE A 107 -8.12 0.19 1.76
N ASP A 108 -9.19 0.44 2.50
CA ASP A 108 -10.42 0.98 1.92
C ASP A 108 -10.14 2.29 1.17
N LEU A 109 -9.28 3.14 1.72
CA LEU A 109 -8.91 4.39 1.06
C LEU A 109 -8.21 4.14 -0.28
N LEU A 110 -7.28 3.18 -0.33
CA LEU A 110 -6.59 2.85 -1.58
C LEU A 110 -7.56 2.32 -2.63
N VAL A 111 -8.50 1.47 -2.23
CA VAL A 111 -9.52 0.96 -3.14
C VAL A 111 -10.33 2.11 -3.72
N ARG A 112 -10.71 3.06 -2.86
CA ARG A 112 -11.47 4.23 -3.30
C ARG A 112 -10.67 5.10 -4.26
N VAL A 113 -9.40 5.36 -3.96
CA VAL A 113 -8.53 6.16 -4.82
C VAL A 113 -8.45 5.53 -6.21
N LYS A 114 -8.26 4.20 -6.25
CA LYS A 114 -8.17 3.48 -7.52
C LYS A 114 -9.49 3.53 -8.29
N ASN A 115 -10.60 3.21 -7.62
CA ASN A 115 -11.89 3.08 -8.28
C ASN A 115 -12.45 4.43 -8.76
N GLU A 116 -12.19 5.49 -8.00
CA GLU A 116 -12.70 6.83 -8.32
C GLU A 116 -11.65 7.69 -9.02
N ASN A 117 -10.47 7.13 -9.28
CA ASN A 117 -9.36 7.82 -9.94
C ASN A 117 -9.05 9.16 -9.27
N LEU A 118 -8.91 9.11 -7.94
CA LEU A 118 -8.62 10.31 -7.17
C LEU A 118 -7.16 10.73 -7.31
N ALA A 119 -6.90 12.00 -7.07
CA ALA A 119 -5.54 12.56 -7.03
C ALA A 119 -5.34 13.20 -5.67
N LEU A 120 -4.71 12.47 -4.77
CA LEU A 120 -4.44 12.92 -3.41
C LEU A 120 -2.95 13.11 -3.20
N GLN A 121 -2.59 13.64 -2.05
CA GLN A 121 -1.19 13.86 -1.69
C GLN A 121 -0.88 13.15 -0.37
N LEU A 122 0.31 12.60 -0.30
CA LEU A 122 0.82 11.95 0.90
C LEU A 122 1.85 12.87 1.54
N ARG A 123 1.63 13.21 2.80
CA ARG A 123 2.49 14.13 3.53
C ARG A 123 3.05 13.46 4.78
N PRO A 124 4.26 12.86 4.71
CA PRO A 124 4.88 12.32 5.91
C PRO A 124 5.17 13.42 6.91
N LEU A 125 4.99 13.12 8.20
CA LEU A 125 5.15 14.08 9.27
C LEU A 125 6.36 13.66 10.11
N ALA A 126 7.33 14.56 10.24
CA ALA A 126 8.53 14.29 11.00
C ALA A 126 8.22 14.20 12.50
N ALA A 127 8.88 13.28 13.17
CA ALA A 127 8.78 13.20 14.62
C ALA A 127 9.54 14.38 15.22
N ASN A 128 9.00 14.90 16.32
CA ASN A 128 9.70 15.97 17.05
C ASN A 128 10.94 15.39 17.71
N PRO A 129 12.08 16.11 17.66
CA PRO A 129 13.29 15.66 18.31
C PRO A 129 13.16 15.63 19.82
#